data_91429b3bf4ac7c18b8facf2143db698a
#
_entry.id   91429b3bf4ac7c18b8facf2143db698a
#
_cell.length_a   1.000
_cell.length_b   1.000
_cell.length_c   1.000
_cell.angle_alpha   90.00
_cell.angle_beta   90.00
_cell.angle_gamma   90.00
#
_symmetry.space_group_name_H-M   'P 1'
#
loop_
_entity.id
_entity.type
_entity.pdbx_description
1 polymer ?
#
loop_
_entity_poly.entity_id
_entity_poly.type
_entity_poly.pdbx_seq_one_letter_code
_entity_poly.pdbx_strand_id
1 'polypeptide(L)'
;RCATCVLMDMSGSMRYNGQYVHVKRMAIAFDALIRADFPGDFLQFIEMYTFARPRHPSELPTLMPKIVSIHQPVVRLRADLGDPDVSESRIPQHFTNIQRALQLGRRFLAAQDTPNRQIALITDGLPTAHFENEQLYMLYPPDPRTEEATLREAEACRRDGITINIFLLPSWSQTSEDVQFAQSMAERTQGRV
;
A
#
# COMPACT_ATOMS: atom_id res chain seq x y z
N ARG A 1 16.25 -4.12 18.05
CA ARG A 1 15.74 -4.69 16.78
C ARG A 1 14.46 -4.01 16.40
N CYS A 2 14.30 -3.77 15.11
CA CYS A 2 13.10 -3.23 14.50
C CYS A 2 12.60 -4.19 13.40
N ALA A 3 11.30 -4.17 13.12
CA ALA A 3 10.72 -4.89 12.00
C ALA A 3 9.95 -3.89 11.14
N THR A 4 10.29 -3.82 9.87
CA THR A 4 9.73 -2.85 8.91
C THR A 4 9.16 -3.57 7.70
N CYS A 5 7.93 -3.21 7.31
CA CYS A 5 7.38 -3.50 5.99
C CYS A 5 7.31 -2.21 5.18
N VAL A 6 7.82 -2.23 3.96
CA VAL A 6 7.75 -1.10 3.03
C VAL A 6 6.69 -1.40 1.98
N LEU A 7 5.60 -0.65 1.99
CA LEU A 7 4.50 -0.77 1.04
C LEU A 7 4.72 0.22 -0.10
N MET A 8 4.89 -0.32 -1.31
CA MET A 8 5.24 0.44 -2.50
C MET A 8 4.05 0.52 -3.43
N ASP A 9 3.51 1.70 -3.62
CA ASP A 9 2.43 1.94 -4.56
C ASP A 9 2.93 1.78 -6.00
N MET A 10 2.38 0.77 -6.69
CA MET A 10 2.61 0.48 -8.11
C MET A 10 1.29 0.49 -8.90
N SER A 11 0.30 1.24 -8.41
CA SER A 11 -0.95 1.50 -9.13
C SER A 11 -0.71 2.30 -10.41
N GLY A 12 -1.75 2.44 -11.25
CA GLY A 12 -1.63 3.07 -12.55
C GLY A 12 -1.18 4.53 -12.51
N SER A 13 -1.60 5.29 -11.50
CA SER A 13 -1.24 6.71 -11.33
C SER A 13 0.27 6.93 -11.09
N MET A 14 0.98 5.94 -10.58
CA MET A 14 2.41 6.02 -10.29
C MET A 14 3.28 6.14 -11.55
N ARG A 15 2.70 5.93 -12.72
CA ARG A 15 3.36 6.14 -14.01
C ARG A 15 3.53 7.63 -14.34
N TYR A 16 2.60 8.47 -13.88
CA TYR A 16 2.64 9.91 -14.15
C TYR A 16 3.82 10.57 -13.44
N ASN A 17 4.53 11.42 -14.16
CA ASN A 17 5.72 12.16 -13.69
C ASN A 17 6.84 11.25 -13.13
N GLY A 18 6.84 9.96 -13.50
CA GLY A 18 7.85 9.02 -13.05
C GLY A 18 7.84 8.77 -11.53
N GLN A 19 6.70 8.89 -10.88
CA GLN A 19 6.60 8.73 -9.41
C GLN A 19 7.06 7.35 -8.94
N TYR A 20 6.82 6.30 -9.71
CA TYR A 20 7.31 4.96 -9.41
C TYR A 20 8.85 4.88 -9.27
N VAL A 21 9.59 5.77 -9.97
CA VAL A 21 11.05 5.86 -9.84
C VAL A 21 11.43 6.32 -8.44
N HIS A 22 10.71 7.30 -7.89
CA HIS A 22 10.93 7.77 -6.51
C HIS A 22 10.65 6.66 -5.50
N VAL A 23 9.56 5.92 -5.66
CA VAL A 23 9.23 4.77 -4.81
C VAL A 23 10.36 3.74 -4.82
N LYS A 24 10.84 3.37 -6.00
CA LYS A 24 11.94 2.41 -6.16
C LYS A 24 13.24 2.89 -5.52
N ARG A 25 13.58 4.17 -5.70
CA ARG A 25 14.76 4.78 -5.07
C ARG A 25 14.67 4.74 -3.55
N MET A 26 13.52 5.09 -3.00
CA MET A 26 13.29 5.04 -1.55
C MET A 26 13.41 3.61 -1.03
N ALA A 27 12.80 2.65 -1.69
CA ALA A 27 12.86 1.23 -1.31
C ALA A 27 14.31 0.70 -1.35
N ILE A 28 15.07 1.01 -2.40
CA ILE A 28 16.48 0.61 -2.53
C ILE A 28 17.33 1.28 -1.43
N ALA A 29 17.06 2.55 -1.10
CA ALA A 29 17.75 3.23 -0.03
C ALA A 29 17.44 2.60 1.35
N PHE A 30 16.19 2.20 1.60
CA PHE A 30 15.81 1.45 2.80
C PHE A 30 16.58 0.12 2.89
N ASP A 31 16.64 -0.64 1.80
CA ASP A 31 17.36 -1.91 1.78
C ASP A 31 18.86 -1.71 2.09
N ALA A 32 19.50 -0.73 1.45
CA ALA A 32 20.90 -0.42 1.66
C ALA A 32 21.18 0.00 3.12
N LEU A 33 20.35 0.88 3.67
CA LEU A 33 20.48 1.37 5.05
C LEU A 33 20.35 0.23 6.06
N ILE A 34 19.31 -0.57 5.94
CA ILE A 34 19.06 -1.67 6.89
C ILE A 34 20.18 -2.71 6.82
N ARG A 35 20.65 -3.06 5.65
CA ARG A 35 21.74 -4.03 5.50
C ARG A 35 23.07 -3.52 6.05
N ALA A 36 23.35 -2.22 5.87
CA ALA A 36 24.61 -1.63 6.30
C ALA A 36 24.65 -1.37 7.82
N ASP A 37 23.60 -0.73 8.34
CA ASP A 37 23.63 -0.18 9.70
C ASP A 37 22.83 -1.02 10.70
N PHE A 38 21.86 -1.80 10.23
CA PHE A 38 20.94 -2.58 11.07
C PHE A 38 20.75 -4.04 10.59
N PRO A 39 21.83 -4.81 10.39
CA PRO A 39 21.76 -6.14 9.77
C PRO A 39 20.94 -7.18 10.55
N GLY A 40 20.59 -6.87 11.79
CA GLY A 40 19.70 -7.72 12.61
C GLY A 40 18.23 -7.37 12.55
N ASP A 41 17.87 -6.32 11.80
CA ASP A 41 16.49 -5.88 11.65
C ASP A 41 15.78 -6.62 10.53
N PHE A 42 14.46 -6.78 10.69
CA PHE A 42 13.61 -7.38 9.66
C PHE A 42 13.15 -6.31 8.66
N LEU A 43 13.25 -6.62 7.38
CA LEU A 43 12.77 -5.76 6.29
C LEU A 43 12.06 -6.59 5.22
N GLN A 44 10.81 -6.23 4.92
CA GLN A 44 10.02 -6.85 3.86
C GLN A 44 9.45 -5.79 2.94
N PHE A 45 9.60 -5.98 1.63
CA PHE A 45 8.97 -5.16 0.61
C PHE A 45 7.65 -5.77 0.15
N ILE A 46 6.65 -4.92 -0.06
CA ILE A 46 5.32 -5.30 -0.55
C ILE A 46 4.94 -4.38 -1.70
N GLU A 47 4.70 -4.96 -2.87
CA GLU A 47 4.12 -4.25 -3.99
C GLU A 47 2.62 -4.09 -3.76
N MET A 48 2.13 -2.86 -3.86
CA MET A 48 0.72 -2.50 -3.65
C MET A 48 0.11 -2.02 -4.97
N TYR A 49 -1.02 -2.60 -5.33
CA TYR A 49 -1.83 -2.27 -6.49
C TYR A 49 -3.28 -2.69 -6.16
N THR A 50 -4.08 -3.18 -7.08
CA THR A 50 -5.42 -3.74 -6.76
C THR A 50 -5.30 -4.88 -5.72
N PHE A 51 -4.18 -5.59 -5.76
CA PHE A 51 -3.78 -6.61 -4.79
C PHE A 51 -2.49 -6.18 -4.07
N ALA A 52 -1.91 -7.09 -3.28
CA ALA A 52 -0.62 -6.90 -2.64
C ALA A 52 0.23 -8.16 -2.78
N ARG A 53 1.51 -7.98 -3.08
CA ARG A 53 2.46 -9.09 -3.26
C ARG A 53 3.76 -8.81 -2.52
N PRO A 54 4.32 -9.77 -1.78
CA PRO A 54 5.66 -9.63 -1.23
C PRO A 54 6.67 -9.63 -2.38
N ARG A 55 7.71 -8.81 -2.25
CA ARG A 55 8.79 -8.72 -3.23
C ARG A 55 10.14 -8.88 -2.55
N HIS A 56 11.03 -9.63 -3.19
CA HIS A 56 12.42 -9.70 -2.78
C HIS A 56 13.16 -8.42 -3.22
N PRO A 57 14.18 -7.93 -2.48
CA PRO A 57 14.92 -6.72 -2.88
C PRO A 57 15.47 -6.76 -4.31
N SER A 58 15.86 -7.94 -4.80
CA SER A 58 16.34 -8.11 -6.18
C SER A 58 15.29 -7.83 -7.26
N GLU A 59 14.00 -7.83 -6.91
CA GLU A 59 12.92 -7.55 -7.84
C GLU A 59 12.63 -6.04 -7.96
N LEU A 60 13.09 -5.22 -7.00
CA LEU A 60 12.81 -3.79 -6.97
C LEU A 60 13.16 -3.04 -8.27
N PRO A 61 14.34 -3.28 -8.90
CA PRO A 61 14.68 -2.58 -10.13
C PRO A 61 13.74 -2.85 -11.30
N THR A 62 13.07 -4.00 -11.32
CA THR A 62 12.18 -4.43 -12.43
C THR A 62 10.71 -4.11 -12.19
N LEU A 63 10.33 -3.63 -11.00
CA LEU A 63 8.95 -3.25 -10.73
C LEU A 63 8.49 -2.10 -11.61
N MET A 64 7.28 -2.23 -12.16
CA MET A 64 6.65 -1.21 -12.99
C MET A 64 5.22 -0.96 -12.54
N PRO A 65 4.71 0.28 -12.70
CA PRO A 65 3.31 0.58 -12.45
C PRO A 65 2.39 -0.28 -13.32
N LYS A 66 1.26 -0.66 -12.76
CA LYS A 66 0.26 -1.44 -13.50
C LYS A 66 -0.35 -0.62 -14.63
N ILE A 67 -0.66 -1.30 -15.73
CA ILE A 67 -1.26 -0.66 -16.90
C ILE A 67 -2.73 -0.35 -16.59
N VAL A 68 -3.13 0.89 -16.86
CA VAL A 68 -4.54 1.31 -16.75
C VAL A 68 -5.34 0.63 -17.86
N SER A 69 -6.29 -0.21 -17.45
CA SER A 69 -7.16 -0.97 -18.38
C SER A 69 -8.57 -0.39 -18.48
N ILE A 70 -8.95 0.50 -17.58
CA ILE A 70 -10.26 1.17 -17.59
C ILE A 70 -10.02 2.68 -17.62
N HIS A 71 -10.54 3.35 -18.66
CA HIS A 71 -10.34 4.78 -18.90
C HIS A 71 -11.61 5.62 -18.65
N GLN A 72 -12.65 5.01 -18.08
CA GLN A 72 -13.86 5.70 -17.72
C GLN A 72 -13.63 6.64 -16.52
N PRO A 73 -14.27 7.83 -16.51
CA PRO A 73 -14.10 8.78 -15.40
C PRO A 73 -14.73 8.31 -14.10
N VAL A 74 -15.67 7.39 -14.16
CA VAL A 74 -16.32 6.78 -12.99
C VAL A 74 -16.27 5.26 -13.13
N VAL A 75 -15.67 4.60 -12.15
CA VAL A 75 -15.59 3.14 -12.08
C VAL A 75 -16.24 2.67 -10.79
N ARG A 76 -17.18 1.73 -10.90
CA ARG A 76 -17.84 1.07 -9.75
C ARG A 76 -17.95 -0.40 -10.06
N LEU A 77 -16.89 -1.13 -9.73
CA LEU A 77 -16.78 -2.56 -10.00
C LEU A 77 -16.71 -3.35 -8.71
N ARG A 78 -17.25 -4.55 -8.76
CA ARG A 78 -17.15 -5.55 -7.70
C ARG A 78 -16.78 -6.89 -8.31
N ALA A 79 -15.83 -7.59 -7.70
CA ALA A 79 -15.45 -8.94 -8.07
C ALA A 79 -15.51 -9.85 -6.85
N ASP A 80 -16.11 -11.03 -7.00
CA ASP A 80 -16.17 -12.04 -5.95
C ASP A 80 -14.97 -12.99 -6.07
N LEU A 81 -13.98 -12.82 -5.20
CA LEU A 81 -12.78 -13.66 -5.17
C LEU A 81 -13.03 -15.01 -4.46
N GLY A 82 -14.19 -15.18 -3.84
CA GLY A 82 -14.66 -16.47 -3.33
C GLY A 82 -15.22 -17.39 -4.41
N ASP A 83 -15.56 -16.84 -5.59
CA ASP A 83 -16.00 -17.61 -6.74
C ASP A 83 -14.78 -18.25 -7.42
N PRO A 84 -14.71 -19.61 -7.52
CA PRO A 84 -13.57 -20.29 -8.12
C PRO A 84 -13.40 -19.99 -9.62
N ASP A 85 -14.42 -19.48 -10.29
CA ASP A 85 -14.37 -19.10 -11.71
C ASP A 85 -13.78 -17.68 -11.92
N VAL A 86 -13.61 -16.91 -10.85
CA VAL A 86 -13.01 -15.56 -10.89
C VAL A 86 -11.51 -15.65 -10.67
N SER A 87 -10.73 -15.24 -11.68
CA SER A 87 -9.27 -15.19 -11.61
C SER A 87 -8.77 -13.77 -11.37
N GLU A 88 -7.82 -13.60 -10.45
CA GLU A 88 -7.14 -12.32 -10.23
C GLU A 88 -6.58 -11.71 -11.52
N SER A 89 -6.07 -12.53 -12.45
CA SER A 89 -5.48 -12.10 -13.70
C SER A 89 -6.47 -11.39 -14.65
N ARG A 90 -7.78 -11.58 -14.45
CA ARG A 90 -8.84 -10.95 -15.24
C ARG A 90 -9.36 -9.66 -14.62
N ILE A 91 -8.94 -9.36 -13.40
CA ILE A 91 -9.35 -8.16 -12.68
C ILE A 91 -8.41 -7.02 -13.04
N PRO A 92 -8.91 -5.77 -13.21
CA PRO A 92 -8.06 -4.61 -13.40
C PRO A 92 -7.01 -4.47 -12.29
N GLN A 93 -5.75 -4.33 -12.66
CA GLN A 93 -4.61 -4.37 -11.74
C GLN A 93 -4.18 -2.99 -11.23
N HIS A 94 -4.70 -1.91 -11.80
CA HIS A 94 -4.17 -0.55 -11.67
C HIS A 94 -4.74 0.27 -10.50
N PHE A 95 -5.65 -0.29 -9.72
CA PHE A 95 -6.22 0.39 -8.53
C PHE A 95 -5.24 0.37 -7.36
N THR A 96 -5.52 1.21 -6.36
CA THR A 96 -4.71 1.33 -5.14
C THR A 96 -5.46 0.71 -3.97
N ASN A 97 -4.95 -0.41 -3.46
CA ASN A 97 -5.55 -1.14 -2.34
C ASN A 97 -4.63 -1.10 -1.10
N ILE A 98 -4.71 0.01 -0.36
CA ILE A 98 -3.92 0.20 0.86
C ILE A 98 -4.34 -0.82 1.92
N GLN A 99 -5.64 -1.08 2.07
CA GLN A 99 -6.15 -2.05 3.03
C GLN A 99 -5.47 -3.41 2.88
N ARG A 100 -5.42 -3.96 1.67
CA ARG A 100 -4.81 -5.28 1.42
C ARG A 100 -3.32 -5.28 1.69
N ALA A 101 -2.62 -4.21 1.34
CA ALA A 101 -1.19 -4.07 1.63
C ALA A 101 -0.92 -3.99 3.14
N LEU A 102 -1.75 -3.27 3.90
CA LEU A 102 -1.67 -3.24 5.36
C LEU A 102 -1.92 -4.62 5.97
N GLN A 103 -2.92 -5.36 5.49
CA GLN A 103 -3.20 -6.72 5.95
C GLN A 103 -2.01 -7.65 5.75
N LEU A 104 -1.36 -7.57 4.59
CA LEU A 104 -0.19 -8.38 4.29
C LEU A 104 1.00 -7.97 5.18
N GLY A 105 1.24 -6.67 5.33
CA GLY A 105 2.29 -6.14 6.21
C GLY A 105 2.10 -6.59 7.66
N ARG A 106 0.88 -6.54 8.18
CA ARG A 106 0.55 -7.01 9.53
C ARG A 106 0.93 -8.49 9.72
N ARG A 107 0.63 -9.35 8.74
CA ARG A 107 0.97 -10.77 8.82
C ARG A 107 2.48 -11.00 8.92
N PHE A 108 3.27 -10.28 8.14
CA PHE A 108 4.74 -10.37 8.23
C PHE A 108 5.26 -9.87 9.57
N LEU A 109 4.74 -8.74 10.06
CA LEU A 109 5.18 -8.13 11.30
C LEU A 109 4.74 -8.93 12.54
N ALA A 110 3.59 -9.59 12.50
CA ALA A 110 3.12 -10.45 13.59
C ALA A 110 4.06 -11.63 13.88
N ALA A 111 4.77 -12.09 12.84
CA ALA A 111 5.75 -13.17 12.98
C ALA A 111 7.11 -12.72 13.57
N GLN A 112 7.30 -11.41 13.81
CA GLN A 112 8.57 -10.87 14.28
C GLN A 112 8.58 -10.69 15.80
N ASP A 113 9.63 -11.21 16.45
CA ASP A 113 9.82 -11.10 17.91
C ASP A 113 10.52 -9.77 18.25
N THR A 114 9.78 -8.66 18.10
CA THR A 114 10.20 -7.32 18.48
C THR A 114 8.98 -6.44 18.77
N PRO A 115 9.05 -5.55 19.78
CA PRO A 115 8.00 -4.56 20.02
C PRO A 115 8.04 -3.40 19.01
N ASN A 116 9.16 -3.20 18.32
CA ASN A 116 9.35 -2.09 17.38
C ASN A 116 8.93 -2.52 15.96
N ARG A 117 7.65 -2.40 15.69
CA ARG A 117 7.04 -2.77 14.40
C ARG A 117 6.53 -1.55 13.67
N GLN A 118 6.88 -1.43 12.40
CA GLN A 118 6.44 -0.29 11.60
C GLN A 118 6.16 -0.66 10.14
N ILE A 119 5.29 0.12 9.54
CA ILE A 119 5.00 0.13 8.12
C ILE A 119 5.43 1.48 7.56
N ALA A 120 6.19 1.47 6.47
CA ALA A 120 6.48 2.63 5.65
C ALA A 120 5.62 2.53 4.39
N LEU A 121 4.58 3.36 4.28
CA LEU A 121 3.69 3.40 3.12
C LEU A 121 4.12 4.52 2.19
N ILE A 122 4.44 4.19 0.94
CA ILE A 122 4.84 5.15 -0.09
C ILE A 122 3.74 5.15 -1.16
N THR A 123 3.00 6.26 -1.27
CA THR A 123 1.83 6.40 -2.15
C THR A 123 1.66 7.83 -2.62
N ASP A 124 0.85 8.05 -3.66
CA ASP A 124 0.54 9.37 -4.21
C ASP A 124 -0.86 9.89 -3.85
N GLY A 125 -1.71 9.09 -3.18
CA GLY A 125 -3.06 9.56 -2.87
C GLY A 125 -3.97 8.55 -2.19
N LEU A 126 -5.28 8.75 -2.41
CA LEU A 126 -6.35 8.00 -1.78
C LEU A 126 -6.47 6.57 -2.33
N PRO A 127 -6.92 5.62 -1.50
CA PRO A 127 -7.20 4.27 -1.97
C PRO A 127 -8.43 4.24 -2.87
N THR A 128 -8.41 3.36 -3.86
CA THR A 128 -9.49 3.17 -4.84
C THR A 128 -10.00 1.73 -4.89
N ALA A 129 -9.41 0.84 -4.10
CA ALA A 129 -9.87 -0.54 -3.95
C ALA A 129 -9.79 -1.01 -2.50
N HIS A 130 -10.70 -1.90 -2.14
CA HIS A 130 -10.72 -2.56 -0.84
C HIS A 130 -11.47 -3.88 -0.92
N PHE A 131 -11.27 -4.74 0.07
CA PHE A 131 -12.04 -5.96 0.26
C PHE A 131 -13.06 -5.80 1.39
N GLU A 132 -14.24 -6.35 1.17
CA GLU A 132 -15.20 -6.70 2.21
C GLU A 132 -15.40 -8.21 2.16
N ASN A 133 -14.79 -8.94 3.09
CA ASN A 133 -14.61 -10.39 3.01
C ASN A 133 -13.89 -10.76 1.70
N GLU A 134 -14.49 -11.58 0.86
CA GLU A 134 -13.95 -11.99 -0.44
C GLU A 134 -14.40 -11.12 -1.61
N GLN A 135 -15.23 -10.10 -1.33
CA GLN A 135 -15.69 -9.14 -2.34
C GLN A 135 -14.68 -8.01 -2.50
N LEU A 136 -14.12 -7.89 -3.69
CA LEU A 136 -13.24 -6.80 -4.07
C LEU A 136 -14.06 -5.67 -4.70
N TYR A 137 -13.95 -4.47 -4.11
CA TYR A 137 -14.54 -3.26 -4.65
C TYR A 137 -13.45 -2.39 -5.30
N MET A 138 -13.72 -1.88 -6.49
CA MET A 138 -12.87 -0.96 -7.22
C MET A 138 -13.69 0.28 -7.56
N LEU A 139 -13.43 1.38 -6.84
CA LEU A 139 -14.25 2.58 -6.84
C LEU A 139 -13.39 3.81 -7.17
N TYR A 140 -13.66 4.42 -8.33
CA TYR A 140 -12.99 5.64 -8.77
C TYR A 140 -14.04 6.64 -9.31
N PRO A 141 -14.01 7.94 -8.97
CA PRO A 141 -13.12 8.58 -7.98
C PRO A 141 -13.14 7.90 -6.60
N PRO A 142 -12.14 8.19 -5.73
CA PRO A 142 -12.09 7.62 -4.39
C PRO A 142 -13.41 7.75 -3.64
N ASP A 143 -13.82 6.69 -2.97
CA ASP A 143 -15.11 6.58 -2.28
C ASP A 143 -14.90 6.49 -0.77
N PRO A 144 -15.71 7.19 0.06
CA PRO A 144 -15.62 7.10 1.52
C PRO A 144 -15.67 5.67 2.08
N ARG A 145 -16.36 4.77 1.40
CA ARG A 145 -16.43 3.34 1.78
C ARG A 145 -15.05 2.68 1.75
N THR A 146 -14.24 3.00 0.74
CA THR A 146 -12.87 2.50 0.63
C THR A 146 -11.95 3.12 1.68
N GLU A 147 -12.09 4.41 1.93
CA GLU A 147 -11.35 5.10 2.99
C GLU A 147 -11.65 4.49 4.36
N GLU A 148 -12.92 4.28 4.67
CA GLU A 148 -13.36 3.70 5.94
C GLU A 148 -12.80 2.28 6.13
N ALA A 149 -12.85 1.42 5.11
CA ALA A 149 -12.29 0.09 5.15
C ALA A 149 -10.76 0.12 5.39
N THR A 150 -10.07 1.07 4.79
CA THR A 150 -8.63 1.27 4.95
C THR A 150 -8.30 1.77 6.36
N LEU A 151 -9.06 2.72 6.90
CA LEU A 151 -8.86 3.24 8.27
C LEU A 151 -9.13 2.17 9.33
N ARG A 152 -10.09 1.27 9.11
CA ARG A 152 -10.30 0.11 10.00
C ARG A 152 -9.08 -0.80 10.05
N GLU A 153 -8.41 -0.99 8.91
CA GLU A 153 -7.20 -1.79 8.86
C GLU A 153 -6.01 -1.08 9.53
N ALA A 154 -5.90 0.24 9.38
CA ALA A 154 -4.93 1.03 10.13
C ALA A 154 -5.16 0.92 11.65
N GLU A 155 -6.41 0.94 12.10
CA GLU A 155 -6.76 0.74 13.51
C GLU A 155 -6.39 -0.68 13.99
N ALA A 156 -6.53 -1.68 13.13
CA ALA A 156 -6.04 -3.03 13.42
C ALA A 156 -4.51 -3.08 13.54
N CYS A 157 -3.77 -2.34 12.70
CA CYS A 157 -2.33 -2.16 12.85
C CYS A 157 -1.98 -1.56 14.22
N ARG A 158 -2.70 -0.51 14.64
CA ARG A 158 -2.51 0.12 15.95
C ARG A 158 -2.68 -0.87 17.10
N ARG A 159 -3.74 -1.68 17.07
CA ARG A 159 -3.98 -2.71 18.10
C ARG A 159 -2.85 -3.74 18.19
N ASP A 160 -2.20 -4.02 17.08
CA ASP A 160 -1.05 -4.92 16.99
C ASP A 160 0.28 -4.24 17.32
N GLY A 161 0.25 -2.99 17.77
CA GLY A 161 1.45 -2.21 18.12
C GLY A 161 2.31 -1.82 16.91
N ILE A 162 1.67 -1.66 15.74
CA ILE A 162 2.35 -1.28 14.49
C ILE A 162 2.12 0.21 14.22
N THR A 163 3.22 0.95 14.06
CA THR A 163 3.21 2.36 13.61
C THR A 163 3.20 2.43 12.09
N ILE A 164 2.38 3.30 11.51
CA ILE A 164 2.35 3.56 10.07
C ILE A 164 2.93 4.94 9.79
N ASN A 165 4.06 4.97 9.10
CA ASN A 165 4.66 6.20 8.56
C ASN A 165 4.33 6.29 7.07
N ILE A 166 3.88 7.47 6.61
CA ILE A 166 3.41 7.65 5.24
C ILE A 166 4.32 8.64 4.53
N PHE A 167 4.82 8.22 3.38
CA PHE A 167 5.54 9.05 2.43
C PHE A 167 4.57 9.39 1.30
N LEU A 168 3.89 10.53 1.47
CA LEU A 168 2.94 11.01 0.47
C LEU A 168 3.71 11.74 -0.62
N LEU A 169 3.74 11.15 -1.81
CA LEU A 169 4.44 11.75 -2.95
C LEU A 169 3.63 12.91 -3.51
N PRO A 170 4.26 14.04 -3.80
CA PRO A 170 3.58 15.19 -4.37
C PRO A 170 3.06 14.85 -5.77
N SER A 171 1.79 15.14 -6.00
CA SER A 171 1.12 15.00 -7.29
C SER A 171 0.45 16.31 -7.65
N TRP A 172 0.47 16.69 -8.92
CA TRP A 172 -0.24 17.86 -9.40
C TRP A 172 -1.78 17.72 -9.29
N SER A 173 -2.27 16.50 -9.15
CA SER A 173 -3.68 16.19 -8.87
C SER A 173 -3.98 16.01 -7.38
N GLN A 174 -2.99 16.24 -6.50
CA GLN A 174 -3.15 16.07 -5.05
C GLN A 174 -4.14 17.08 -4.50
N THR A 175 -5.08 16.58 -3.71
CA THR A 175 -6.11 17.38 -3.03
C THR A 175 -5.83 17.48 -1.54
N SER A 176 -6.53 18.39 -0.86
CA SER A 176 -6.50 18.45 0.60
C SER A 176 -7.02 17.17 1.26
N GLU A 177 -7.92 16.46 0.58
CA GLU A 177 -8.47 15.18 1.06
C GLU A 177 -7.40 14.09 1.12
N ASP A 178 -6.50 14.03 0.12
CA ASP A 178 -5.36 13.10 0.12
C ASP A 178 -4.48 13.31 1.36
N VAL A 179 -4.17 14.56 1.66
CA VAL A 179 -3.33 14.92 2.81
C VAL A 179 -4.05 14.62 4.12
N GLN A 180 -5.32 14.98 4.24
CA GLN A 180 -6.12 14.72 5.45
C GLN A 180 -6.27 13.22 5.73
N PHE A 181 -6.49 12.42 4.69
CA PHE A 181 -6.56 10.97 4.83
C PHE A 181 -5.22 10.40 5.32
N ALA A 182 -4.11 10.80 4.71
CA ALA A 182 -2.78 10.35 5.13
C ALA A 182 -2.49 10.73 6.59
N GLN A 183 -2.79 11.96 6.98
CA GLN A 183 -2.64 12.42 8.37
C GLN A 183 -3.51 11.61 9.32
N SER A 184 -4.79 11.40 9.00
CA SER A 184 -5.71 10.63 9.83
C SER A 184 -5.21 9.19 10.03
N MET A 185 -4.67 8.55 9.01
CA MET A 185 -4.14 7.20 9.10
C MET A 185 -2.87 7.14 9.94
N ALA A 186 -1.93 8.08 9.74
CA ALA A 186 -0.69 8.13 10.50
C ALA A 186 -0.96 8.43 11.99
N GLU A 187 -1.78 9.43 12.31
CA GLU A 187 -2.12 9.81 13.68
C GLU A 187 -2.74 8.67 14.48
N ARG A 188 -3.61 7.87 13.85
CA ARG A 188 -4.23 6.69 14.49
C ARG A 188 -3.21 5.66 14.97
N THR A 189 -2.04 5.60 14.36
CA THR A 189 -0.97 4.64 14.67
C THR A 189 0.25 5.28 15.31
N GLN A 190 0.17 6.55 15.70
CA GLN A 190 1.30 7.34 16.23
C GLN A 190 2.45 7.49 15.22
N GLY A 191 2.14 7.41 13.94
CA GLY A 191 3.06 7.62 12.86
C GLY A 191 3.12 9.06 12.38
N ARG A 192 3.78 9.26 11.23
CA ARG A 192 4.01 10.58 10.61
C ARG A 192 3.67 10.53 9.11
N VAL A 193 3.39 11.69 8.57
CA VAL A 193 3.27 11.93 7.12
C VAL A 193 4.42 12.82 6.69
#